data_db40c03e8380b5a0b1598f367ecd08b5
#
_entry.id   db40c03e8380b5a0b1598f367ecd08b5
#
_cell.length_a   1.000
_cell.length_b   1.000
_cell.length_c   1.000
_cell.angle_alpha   90.00
_cell.angle_beta   90.00
_cell.angle_gamma   90.00
#
_symmetry.space_group_name_H-M   'P 1'
#
loop_
_entity.id
_entity.type
_entity.pdbx_description
1 polymer ?
#
loop_
_entity_poly.entity_id
_entity_poly.type
_entity_poly.pdbx_seq_one_letter_code
_entity_poly.pdbx_strand_id
1 'polypeptide(L)'
;MEALVTRALENGVALGLSATSLALVAIWLVERRRRLSAENLHAASQERLALISSIASLGFWSWDAATDRVWASKHARGILALDDETALTGASLIAAIHPEDRPSVLRIINSPGPATDTMEMELRVVGGGNEIRFVTAKACAYRDAKKVVNRVVGYVVDDGQRKRSAAELLKMQHKLKHLARVAMLGELSGALAHELQQPLTAILCNANAAQLLSKKDKLDVAELQDILQEIVSDDKNAGQIIQRLRALLLRGETQFQHLEISDLLGDVLALARGKLRERNIQVNTRVDRDLPEVLGDRVELQQVLLNLLLNASESMNDNPARDRRLEVVVALADDESRAVRISVLDCGKGIDADKLERVFDPFFSTKDGGLGLGLAISHSIVIAHGGRLWATNRPDRGAAFHFTLPIKIGKESHERHNEYSVYSG
;
A
#
# COMPACT_ATOMS: atom_id res chain seq x y z
N MET A 1 38.10 -28.58 48.73
CA MET A 1 38.68 -27.74 49.80
C MET A 1 37.61 -27.18 50.73
N GLU A 2 36.46 -26.72 50.24
CA GLU A 2 35.31 -26.28 51.09
C GLU A 2 34.81 -27.40 52.02
N ALA A 3 34.63 -28.63 51.50
CA ALA A 3 34.20 -29.77 52.31
C ALA A 3 35.23 -30.18 53.39
N LEU A 4 36.50 -29.92 53.16
CA LEU A 4 37.56 -30.18 54.14
C LEU A 4 37.60 -29.12 55.25
N VAL A 5 37.34 -27.85 54.89
CA VAL A 5 37.27 -26.73 55.84
C VAL A 5 36.01 -26.84 56.72
N THR A 6 34.86 -27.22 56.14
CA THR A 6 33.60 -27.45 56.83
C THR A 6 33.73 -28.64 57.81
N ARG A 7 34.36 -29.74 57.38
CA ARG A 7 34.59 -30.95 58.19
C ARG A 7 35.62 -30.72 59.28
N ALA A 8 36.62 -29.81 59.08
CA ALA A 8 37.59 -29.43 60.11
C ALA A 8 36.96 -28.52 61.18
N LEU A 9 36.02 -27.67 60.81
CA LEU A 9 35.22 -26.85 61.75
C LEU A 9 34.22 -27.69 62.54
N GLU A 10 33.60 -28.70 61.98
CA GLU A 10 32.64 -29.58 62.63
C GLU A 10 33.31 -30.58 63.60
N ASN A 11 34.56 -31.00 63.34
CA ASN A 11 35.26 -32.00 64.16
C ASN A 11 36.19 -31.40 65.23
N GLY A 12 36.24 -30.07 65.46
CA GLY A 12 37.01 -29.43 66.52
C GLY A 12 38.53 -29.69 66.41
N VAL A 13 39.05 -30.10 65.27
CA VAL A 13 40.48 -30.29 65.02
C VAL A 13 41.11 -28.96 64.88
N ALA A 14 41.76 -28.45 65.90
CA ALA A 14 42.60 -27.25 65.88
C ALA A 14 43.82 -27.51 64.99
N LEU A 15 43.69 -27.33 63.71
CA LEU A 15 44.80 -26.93 62.89
C LEU A 15 45.25 -25.59 63.46
N GLY A 16 46.48 -25.47 63.97
CA GLY A 16 47.05 -24.32 64.70
C GLY A 16 46.98 -22.96 64.01
N LEU A 17 45.82 -22.66 63.49
CA LEU A 17 45.46 -21.42 62.84
C LEU A 17 44.92 -20.45 63.90
N SER A 18 45.54 -19.30 64.04
CA SER A 18 45.07 -18.25 64.96
C SER A 18 43.66 -17.78 64.54
N ALA A 19 42.89 -17.24 65.52
CA ALA A 19 41.55 -16.69 65.24
C ALA A 19 41.56 -15.66 64.08
N THR A 20 42.67 -14.95 63.90
CA THR A 20 42.91 -14.02 62.76
C THR A 20 42.98 -14.74 61.39
N SER A 21 43.59 -15.93 61.36
CA SER A 21 43.67 -16.70 60.09
C SER A 21 42.31 -17.27 59.67
N LEU A 22 41.47 -17.70 60.63
CA LEU A 22 40.08 -18.13 60.36
C LEU A 22 39.21 -16.95 59.90
N ALA A 23 39.37 -15.78 60.51
CA ALA A 23 38.63 -14.59 60.05
C ALA A 23 39.01 -14.16 58.62
N LEU A 24 40.28 -14.23 58.28
CA LEU A 24 40.75 -13.92 56.93
C LEU A 24 40.21 -14.90 55.88
N VAL A 25 40.18 -16.18 56.20
CA VAL A 25 39.57 -17.21 55.29
C VAL A 25 38.08 -17.01 55.14
N ALA A 26 37.37 -16.64 56.21
CA ALA A 26 35.93 -16.35 56.14
C ALA A 26 35.65 -15.11 55.32
N ILE A 27 36.41 -14.04 55.48
CA ILE A 27 36.31 -12.80 54.65
C ILE A 27 36.60 -13.13 53.19
N TRP A 28 37.65 -13.88 52.90
CA TRP A 28 38.00 -14.29 51.55
C TRP A 28 36.90 -15.16 50.90
N LEU A 29 36.29 -16.09 51.64
CA LEU A 29 35.19 -16.90 51.13
C LEU A 29 33.92 -16.07 50.81
N VAL A 30 33.60 -15.12 51.70
CA VAL A 30 32.46 -14.20 51.47
C VAL A 30 32.72 -13.31 50.24
N GLU A 31 33.95 -12.78 50.13
CA GLU A 31 34.30 -11.95 48.99
C GLU A 31 34.35 -12.70 47.66
N ARG A 32 34.87 -13.94 47.66
CA ARG A 32 34.85 -14.86 46.54
C ARG A 32 33.41 -15.24 46.12
N ARG A 33 32.53 -15.49 47.10
CA ARG A 33 31.11 -15.77 46.86
C ARG A 33 30.40 -14.57 46.28
N ARG A 34 30.68 -13.37 46.74
CA ARG A 34 30.15 -12.11 46.16
C ARG A 34 30.63 -11.89 44.72
N ARG A 35 31.91 -12.13 44.42
CA ARG A 35 32.44 -12.02 43.05
C ARG A 35 31.80 -13.03 42.11
N LEU A 36 31.73 -14.30 42.50
CA LEU A 36 31.08 -15.36 41.73
C LEU A 36 29.57 -15.09 41.45
N SER A 37 28.88 -14.57 42.49
CA SER A 37 27.46 -14.19 42.31
C SER A 37 27.29 -13.01 41.37
N ALA A 38 28.18 -12.01 41.43
CA ALA A 38 28.18 -10.87 40.51
C ALA A 38 28.51 -11.29 39.06
N GLU A 39 29.48 -12.17 38.89
CA GLU A 39 29.87 -12.70 37.58
C GLU A 39 28.72 -13.55 36.97
N ASN A 40 28.06 -14.41 37.77
CA ASN A 40 26.90 -15.19 37.32
C ASN A 40 25.69 -14.32 36.96
N LEU A 41 25.44 -13.25 37.74
CA LEU A 41 24.36 -12.32 37.46
C LEU A 41 24.64 -11.54 36.16
N HIS A 42 25.90 -11.16 35.95
CA HIS A 42 26.33 -10.45 34.76
C HIS A 42 26.25 -11.36 33.51
N ALA A 43 26.72 -12.60 33.63
CA ALA A 43 26.63 -13.60 32.57
C ALA A 43 25.16 -13.89 32.18
N ALA A 44 24.28 -14.11 33.16
CA ALA A 44 22.85 -14.33 32.94
C ALA A 44 22.15 -13.14 32.28
N SER A 45 22.56 -11.91 32.65
CA SER A 45 22.04 -10.69 32.01
C SER A 45 22.51 -10.55 30.56
N GLN A 46 23.77 -10.86 30.28
CA GLN A 46 24.31 -10.86 28.92
C GLN A 46 23.65 -11.93 28.03
N GLU A 47 23.43 -13.11 28.57
CA GLU A 47 22.75 -14.21 27.85
C GLU A 47 21.30 -13.83 27.51
N ARG A 48 20.56 -13.22 28.43
CA ARG A 48 19.20 -12.71 28.19
C ARG A 48 19.17 -11.63 27.10
N LEU A 49 20.10 -10.69 27.15
CA LEU A 49 20.21 -9.65 26.13
C LEU A 49 20.57 -10.22 24.75
N ALA A 50 21.47 -11.22 24.72
CA ALA A 50 21.84 -11.89 23.48
C ALA A 50 20.64 -12.66 22.89
N LEU A 51 19.85 -13.31 23.74
CA LEU A 51 18.64 -14.04 23.33
C LEU A 51 17.57 -13.09 22.79
N ILE A 52 17.28 -11.99 23.49
CA ILE A 52 16.37 -10.94 23.02
C ILE A 52 16.85 -10.35 21.71
N SER A 53 18.14 -10.04 21.59
CA SER A 53 18.77 -9.52 20.38
C SER A 53 18.55 -10.47 19.18
N SER A 54 18.74 -11.79 19.38
CA SER A 54 18.60 -12.79 18.31
C SER A 54 17.14 -13.01 17.90
N ILE A 55 16.21 -13.10 18.87
CA ILE A 55 14.78 -13.33 18.60
C ILE A 55 14.14 -12.11 17.93
N ALA A 56 14.45 -10.92 18.42
CA ALA A 56 13.88 -9.68 17.89
C ALA A 56 14.64 -9.10 16.69
N SER A 57 15.74 -9.73 16.26
CA SER A 57 16.63 -9.23 15.20
C SER A 57 17.11 -7.81 15.46
N LEU A 58 17.36 -7.46 16.75
CA LEU A 58 17.78 -6.15 17.19
C LEU A 58 19.29 -6.11 17.41
N GLY A 59 19.97 -5.16 16.78
CA GLY A 59 21.37 -4.89 17.03
C GLY A 59 21.57 -3.80 18.10
N PHE A 60 21.93 -4.16 19.34
CA PHE A 60 22.18 -3.18 20.42
C PHE A 60 23.57 -2.57 20.32
N TRP A 61 23.66 -1.28 20.61
CA TRP A 61 24.92 -0.54 20.65
C TRP A 61 24.90 0.57 21.69
N SER A 62 26.07 0.98 22.12
CA SER A 62 26.22 2.16 22.96
C SER A 62 27.55 2.88 22.64
N TRP A 63 27.54 4.19 22.74
CA TRP A 63 28.70 5.05 22.56
C TRP A 63 28.89 5.89 23.82
N ASP A 64 30.09 5.86 24.36
CA ASP A 64 30.53 6.71 25.43
C ASP A 64 31.38 7.85 24.84
N ALA A 65 30.85 9.06 24.86
CA ALA A 65 31.48 10.20 24.21
C ALA A 65 32.73 10.71 24.95
N ALA A 66 32.84 10.43 26.24
CA ALA A 66 34.00 10.87 27.04
C ALA A 66 35.26 10.04 26.72
N THR A 67 35.08 8.76 26.44
CA THR A 67 36.16 7.82 26.12
C THR A 67 36.28 7.49 24.63
N ASP A 68 35.33 7.99 23.82
CA ASP A 68 35.09 7.65 22.40
C ASP A 68 35.04 6.13 22.15
N ARG A 69 34.50 5.38 23.12
CA ARG A 69 34.34 3.93 22.99
C ARG A 69 32.93 3.55 22.59
N VAL A 70 32.86 2.68 21.61
CA VAL A 70 31.59 2.07 21.14
C VAL A 70 31.59 0.60 21.54
N TRP A 71 30.50 0.20 22.16
CA TRP A 71 30.16 -1.21 22.31
C TRP A 71 28.99 -1.54 21.35
N ALA A 72 29.08 -2.67 20.64
CA ALA A 72 28.04 -3.14 19.75
C ALA A 72 27.91 -4.66 19.90
N SER A 73 26.66 -5.15 19.99
CA SER A 73 26.36 -6.57 19.97
C SER A 73 26.79 -7.19 18.62
N LYS A 74 27.03 -8.51 18.59
CA LYS A 74 27.38 -9.21 17.36
C LYS A 74 26.37 -8.93 16.24
N HIS A 75 25.09 -8.86 16.58
CA HIS A 75 24.02 -8.55 15.62
C HIS A 75 24.11 -7.11 15.09
N ALA A 76 24.38 -6.12 15.97
CA ALA A 76 24.59 -4.73 15.54
C ALA A 76 25.81 -4.61 14.62
N ARG A 77 26.90 -5.29 14.92
CA ARG A 77 28.10 -5.30 14.06
C ARG A 77 27.76 -5.84 12.66
N GLY A 78 27.01 -6.95 12.59
CA GLY A 78 26.56 -7.51 11.31
C GLY A 78 25.66 -6.57 10.50
N ILE A 79 24.67 -5.91 11.15
CA ILE A 79 23.78 -4.93 10.49
C ILE A 79 24.56 -3.73 9.99
N LEU A 80 25.42 -3.15 10.86
CA LEU A 80 26.20 -1.95 10.55
C LEU A 80 27.47 -2.22 9.74
N ALA A 81 27.70 -3.48 9.36
CA ALA A 81 28.90 -3.93 8.65
C ALA A 81 30.22 -3.50 9.31
N LEU A 82 30.25 -3.54 10.65
CA LEU A 82 31.42 -3.21 11.46
C LEU A 82 32.31 -4.45 11.65
N ASP A 83 33.61 -4.23 11.67
CA ASP A 83 34.60 -5.28 11.90
C ASP A 83 34.50 -5.88 13.32
N ASP A 84 34.62 -7.20 13.44
CA ASP A 84 34.52 -7.90 14.74
C ASP A 84 35.79 -7.76 15.58
N GLU A 85 36.95 -7.49 14.98
CA GLU A 85 38.26 -7.52 15.66
C GLU A 85 38.75 -6.13 16.13
N THR A 86 38.18 -5.03 15.59
CA THR A 86 38.66 -3.67 15.91
C THR A 86 37.90 -3.00 17.03
N ALA A 87 38.61 -2.20 17.81
CA ALA A 87 38.01 -1.31 18.79
C ALA A 87 37.16 -0.24 18.07
N LEU A 88 35.87 -0.24 18.34
CA LEU A 88 34.92 0.68 17.68
C LEU A 88 34.95 2.04 18.37
N THR A 89 34.90 3.11 17.56
CA THR A 89 34.83 4.51 17.98
C THR A 89 33.58 5.18 17.43
N GLY A 90 33.23 6.36 17.91
CA GLY A 90 32.13 7.16 17.31
C GLY A 90 32.38 7.43 15.82
N ALA A 91 33.65 7.66 15.44
CA ALA A 91 34.01 7.82 14.04
C ALA A 91 33.73 6.57 13.20
N SER A 92 33.95 5.36 13.75
CA SER A 92 33.62 4.10 13.08
C SER A 92 32.12 3.96 12.80
N LEU A 93 31.28 4.33 13.79
CA LEU A 93 29.82 4.33 13.62
C LEU A 93 29.38 5.28 12.52
N ILE A 94 29.89 6.52 12.54
CA ILE A 94 29.54 7.53 11.51
C ILE A 94 30.06 7.10 10.12
N ALA A 95 31.23 6.47 10.05
CA ALA A 95 31.79 5.98 8.79
C ALA A 95 30.94 4.88 8.14
N ALA A 96 30.28 4.04 8.95
CA ALA A 96 29.37 3.00 8.45
C ALA A 96 28.07 3.58 7.83
N ILE A 97 27.70 4.81 8.17
CA ILE A 97 26.51 5.48 7.64
C ILE A 97 26.81 6.06 6.25
N HIS A 98 25.83 5.97 5.34
CA HIS A 98 25.94 6.56 4.01
C HIS A 98 26.30 8.06 4.08
N PRO A 99 27.21 8.57 3.22
CA PRO A 99 27.69 9.96 3.30
C PRO A 99 26.58 11.03 3.36
N GLU A 100 25.51 10.85 2.63
CA GLU A 100 24.38 11.80 2.60
C GLU A 100 23.60 11.85 3.92
N ASP A 101 23.57 10.75 4.69
CA ASP A 101 22.78 10.67 5.93
C ASP A 101 23.58 11.15 7.15
N ARG A 102 24.92 11.17 7.06
CA ARG A 102 25.84 11.60 8.15
C ARG A 102 25.55 13.00 8.72
N PRO A 103 25.27 14.04 7.88
CA PRO A 103 24.99 15.37 8.41
C PRO A 103 23.76 15.43 9.32
N SER A 104 22.74 14.63 9.02
CA SER A 104 21.52 14.55 9.83
C SER A 104 21.80 13.93 11.20
N VAL A 105 22.56 12.84 11.25
CA VAL A 105 22.97 12.18 12.49
C VAL A 105 23.84 13.11 13.34
N LEU A 106 24.85 13.75 12.75
CA LEU A 106 25.74 14.67 13.44
C LEU A 106 24.99 15.89 13.98
N ARG A 107 24.01 16.40 13.26
CA ARG A 107 23.16 17.51 13.72
C ARG A 107 22.43 17.14 15.01
N ILE A 108 21.83 15.95 15.09
CA ILE A 108 21.10 15.49 16.26
C ILE A 108 22.03 15.29 17.45
N ILE A 109 23.21 14.70 17.25
CA ILE A 109 24.21 14.49 18.31
C ILE A 109 24.72 15.83 18.87
N ASN A 110 24.96 16.80 17.98
CA ASN A 110 25.54 18.10 18.35
C ASN A 110 24.49 19.12 18.79
N SER A 111 23.20 18.90 18.60
CA SER A 111 22.15 19.83 19.00
C SER A 111 21.97 19.82 20.53
N PRO A 112 21.82 20.99 21.18
CA PRO A 112 21.46 21.04 22.59
C PRO A 112 20.02 20.51 22.74
N GLY A 113 19.83 19.63 23.74
CA GLY A 113 18.54 18.99 24.00
C GLY A 113 18.31 18.74 25.49
N PRO A 114 17.21 18.08 25.86
CA PRO A 114 16.92 17.66 27.22
C PRO A 114 18.00 16.69 27.76
N ALA A 115 18.03 16.48 29.08
CA ALA A 115 18.99 15.56 29.69
C ALA A 115 18.94 14.15 29.14
N THR A 116 17.75 13.74 28.69
CA THR A 116 17.51 12.47 27.98
C THR A 116 16.63 12.75 26.75
N ASP A 117 17.08 12.33 25.60
CA ASP A 117 16.40 12.58 24.32
C ASP A 117 16.37 11.29 23.48
N THR A 118 15.17 10.91 23.04
CA THR A 118 14.97 9.70 22.23
C THR A 118 14.79 10.10 20.78
N MET A 119 15.54 9.46 19.90
CA MET A 119 15.51 9.69 18.45
C MET A 119 15.27 8.40 17.71
N GLU A 120 14.54 8.49 16.61
CA GLU A 120 14.33 7.40 15.65
C GLU A 120 14.65 7.90 14.26
N MET A 121 15.45 7.15 13.51
CA MET A 121 15.93 7.55 12.19
C MET A 121 16.02 6.35 11.26
N GLU A 122 15.58 6.53 10.04
CA GLU A 122 15.93 5.61 8.95
C GLU A 122 17.25 6.06 8.33
N LEU A 123 18.17 5.12 8.19
CA LEU A 123 19.54 5.38 7.74
C LEU A 123 19.94 4.36 6.68
N ARG A 124 20.79 4.77 5.77
CA ARG A 124 21.51 3.87 4.86
C ARG A 124 22.87 3.55 5.45
N VAL A 125 23.20 2.27 5.52
CA VAL A 125 24.50 1.77 5.96
C VAL A 125 25.23 1.22 4.76
N VAL A 126 26.52 1.55 4.63
CA VAL A 126 27.39 1.04 3.55
C VAL A 126 28.14 -0.19 4.05
N GLY A 127 27.77 -1.35 3.51
CA GLY A 127 28.42 -2.62 3.80
C GLY A 127 29.71 -2.85 3.00
N GLY A 128 30.38 -3.96 3.30
CA GLY A 128 31.55 -4.41 2.52
C GLY A 128 31.16 -4.61 1.06
N GLY A 129 31.95 -4.06 0.13
CA GLY A 129 31.65 -4.13 -1.31
C GLY A 129 30.67 -3.06 -1.82
N ASN A 130 30.43 -1.99 -1.08
CA ASN A 130 29.55 -0.88 -1.45
C ASN A 130 28.04 -1.24 -1.48
N GLU A 131 27.64 -2.32 -0.80
CA GLU A 131 26.22 -2.69 -0.66
C GLU A 131 25.52 -1.71 0.29
N ILE A 132 24.43 -1.10 -0.16
CA ILE A 132 23.61 -0.19 0.66
C ILE A 132 22.51 -1.00 1.36
N ARG A 133 22.45 -0.91 2.68
CA ARG A 133 21.39 -1.52 3.52
C ARG A 133 20.58 -0.42 4.19
N PHE A 134 19.28 -0.58 4.18
CA PHE A 134 18.37 0.31 4.89
C PHE A 134 18.15 -0.21 6.31
N VAL A 135 18.42 0.63 7.29
CA VAL A 135 18.29 0.30 8.70
C VAL A 135 17.46 1.36 9.43
N THR A 136 16.68 0.93 10.40
CA THR A 136 16.05 1.83 11.36
C THR A 136 16.87 1.83 12.64
N ALA A 137 17.40 3.00 13.03
CA ALA A 137 18.13 3.21 14.27
C ALA A 137 17.26 3.97 15.27
N LYS A 138 17.10 3.40 16.46
CA LYS A 138 16.49 4.10 17.60
C LYS A 138 17.47 4.24 18.73
N ALA A 139 17.66 5.45 19.22
CA ALA A 139 18.67 5.75 20.21
C ALA A 139 18.17 6.73 21.25
N CYS A 140 18.77 6.65 22.44
CA CYS A 140 18.57 7.57 23.54
C CYS A 140 19.91 8.25 23.88
N ALA A 141 19.95 9.57 23.78
CA ALA A 141 21.11 10.36 24.09
C ALA A 141 21.01 10.89 25.54
N TYR A 142 22.04 10.67 26.32
CA TYR A 142 22.20 11.21 27.69
C TYR A 142 23.15 12.38 27.62
N ARG A 143 22.79 13.51 28.28
CA ARG A 143 23.57 14.74 28.30
C ARG A 143 23.99 15.10 29.72
N ASP A 144 25.15 15.72 29.84
CA ASP A 144 25.65 16.26 31.11
C ASP A 144 24.95 17.58 31.52
N ALA A 145 25.35 18.15 32.64
CA ALA A 145 24.83 19.42 33.12
C ALA A 145 25.08 20.60 32.16
N LYS A 146 26.05 20.48 31.24
CA LYS A 146 26.36 21.45 30.19
C LYS A 146 25.60 21.19 28.91
N LYS A 147 24.63 20.24 28.92
CA LYS A 147 23.82 19.79 27.77
C LYS A 147 24.63 19.15 26.63
N VAL A 148 25.87 18.70 26.93
CA VAL A 148 26.70 17.97 25.96
C VAL A 148 26.41 16.49 26.10
N VAL A 149 26.30 15.79 24.93
CA VAL A 149 26.11 14.33 24.92
C VAL A 149 27.32 13.65 25.56
N ASN A 150 27.08 12.87 26.61
CA ASN A 150 28.10 12.06 27.28
C ASN A 150 27.96 10.58 26.96
N ARG A 151 26.73 10.11 26.64
CA ARG A 151 26.46 8.72 26.28
C ARG A 151 25.27 8.61 25.33
N VAL A 152 25.35 7.71 24.38
CA VAL A 152 24.21 7.31 23.52
C VAL A 152 24.04 5.80 23.63
N VAL A 153 22.81 5.33 23.80
CA VAL A 153 22.47 3.91 23.76
C VAL A 153 21.33 3.70 22.79
N GLY A 154 21.35 2.60 22.07
CA GLY A 154 20.30 2.35 21.09
C GLY A 154 20.32 0.95 20.51
N TYR A 155 19.44 0.76 19.55
CA TYR A 155 19.40 -0.43 18.73
C TYR A 155 19.23 -0.08 17.25
N VAL A 156 19.61 -1.00 16.40
CA VAL A 156 19.40 -0.92 14.96
C VAL A 156 18.66 -2.17 14.48
N VAL A 157 17.81 -2.01 13.46
CA VAL A 157 17.05 -3.08 12.80
C VAL A 157 17.34 -3.02 11.30
N ASP A 158 17.58 -4.18 10.69
CA ASP A 158 17.64 -4.28 9.23
C ASP A 158 16.23 -4.34 8.65
N ASP A 159 15.80 -3.24 8.04
CA ASP A 159 14.49 -3.14 7.38
C ASP A 159 14.51 -3.56 5.90
N GLY A 160 15.67 -3.97 5.39
CA GLY A 160 15.85 -4.27 3.97
C GLY A 160 14.92 -5.38 3.46
N GLN A 161 14.70 -6.44 4.25
CA GLN A 161 13.81 -7.51 3.87
C GLN A 161 12.34 -7.05 3.90
N ARG A 162 11.93 -6.32 4.91
CA ARG A 162 10.56 -5.77 5.03
C ARG A 162 10.24 -4.82 3.88
N LYS A 163 11.18 -3.90 3.54
CA LYS A 163 11.02 -2.95 2.43
C LYS A 163 10.99 -3.66 1.08
N ARG A 164 11.84 -4.69 0.86
CA ARG A 164 11.79 -5.51 -0.37
C ARG A 164 10.46 -6.24 -0.52
N SER A 165 10.00 -6.92 0.52
CA SER A 165 8.71 -7.63 0.51
C SER A 165 7.53 -6.68 0.27
N ALA A 166 7.54 -5.50 0.87
CA ALA A 166 6.52 -4.48 0.62
C ALA A 166 6.54 -3.97 -0.83
N ALA A 167 7.72 -3.73 -1.39
CA ALA A 167 7.88 -3.34 -2.80
C ALA A 167 7.45 -4.45 -3.78
N GLU A 168 7.73 -5.71 -3.47
CA GLU A 168 7.28 -6.87 -4.26
C GLU A 168 5.75 -7.01 -4.22
N LEU A 169 5.14 -6.85 -3.04
CA LEU A 169 3.68 -6.85 -2.90
C LEU A 169 3.02 -5.76 -3.73
N LEU A 170 3.56 -4.53 -3.69
CA LEU A 170 3.08 -3.42 -4.52
C LEU A 170 3.19 -3.73 -6.02
N LYS A 171 4.34 -4.26 -6.46
CA LYS A 171 4.51 -4.69 -7.86
C LYS A 171 3.51 -5.77 -8.26
N MET A 172 3.25 -6.72 -7.38
CA MET A 172 2.29 -7.80 -7.62
C MET A 172 0.85 -7.27 -7.69
N GLN A 173 0.47 -6.35 -6.83
CA GLN A 173 -0.83 -5.67 -6.87
C GLN A 173 -1.03 -4.91 -8.19
N HIS A 174 -0.02 -4.14 -8.64
CA HIS A 174 -0.07 -3.44 -9.92
C HIS A 174 -0.22 -4.41 -11.11
N LYS A 175 0.47 -5.56 -11.05
CA LYS A 175 0.35 -6.60 -12.07
C LYS A 175 -1.05 -7.21 -12.10
N LEU A 176 -1.63 -7.49 -10.94
CA LEU A 176 -3.00 -8.01 -10.83
C LEU A 176 -4.04 -7.00 -11.35
N LYS A 177 -3.93 -5.71 -10.99
CA LYS A 177 -4.78 -4.65 -11.52
C LYS A 177 -4.70 -4.58 -13.06
N HIS A 178 -3.52 -4.73 -13.64
CA HIS A 178 -3.34 -4.75 -15.09
C HIS A 178 -4.00 -5.98 -15.74
N LEU A 179 -3.79 -7.18 -15.20
CA LEU A 179 -4.41 -8.40 -15.70
C LEU A 179 -5.94 -8.35 -15.66
N ALA A 180 -6.51 -7.79 -14.60
CA ALA A 180 -7.97 -7.60 -14.51
C ALA A 180 -8.50 -6.64 -15.57
N ARG A 181 -7.79 -5.55 -15.90
CA ARG A 181 -8.15 -4.64 -16.99
C ARG A 181 -8.14 -5.37 -18.34
N VAL A 182 -7.10 -6.15 -18.60
CA VAL A 182 -6.97 -6.93 -19.84
C VAL A 182 -8.10 -7.98 -19.94
N ALA A 183 -8.42 -8.67 -18.85
CA ALA A 183 -9.52 -9.65 -18.83
C ALA A 183 -10.88 -8.98 -19.12
N MET A 184 -11.14 -7.83 -18.49
CA MET A 184 -12.36 -7.04 -18.71
C MET A 184 -12.48 -6.56 -20.17
N LEU A 185 -11.37 -6.12 -20.78
CA LEU A 185 -11.33 -5.76 -22.20
C LEU A 185 -11.54 -6.97 -23.10
N GLY A 186 -11.01 -8.14 -22.74
CA GLY A 186 -11.30 -9.40 -23.45
C GLY A 186 -12.79 -9.71 -23.51
N GLU A 187 -13.51 -9.49 -22.40
CA GLU A 187 -14.96 -9.68 -22.32
C GLU A 187 -15.75 -8.68 -23.19
N LEU A 188 -15.26 -7.45 -23.29
CA LEU A 188 -15.85 -6.40 -24.14
C LEU A 188 -15.43 -6.48 -25.59
N SER A 189 -14.44 -7.30 -25.94
CA SER A 189 -13.74 -7.26 -27.24
C SER A 189 -14.70 -7.40 -28.43
N GLY A 190 -15.66 -8.34 -28.37
CA GLY A 190 -16.66 -8.53 -29.44
C GLY A 190 -17.58 -7.32 -29.61
N ALA A 191 -18.08 -6.76 -28.48
CA ALA A 191 -18.97 -5.61 -28.51
C ALA A 191 -18.25 -4.34 -29.00
N LEU A 192 -17.00 -4.16 -28.60
CA LEU A 192 -16.16 -3.03 -29.00
C LEU A 192 -15.78 -3.09 -30.48
N ALA A 193 -15.48 -4.31 -31.00
CA ALA A 193 -15.25 -4.50 -32.42
C ALA A 193 -16.48 -4.10 -33.22
N HIS A 194 -17.68 -4.50 -32.77
CA HIS A 194 -18.94 -4.13 -33.42
C HIS A 194 -19.21 -2.61 -33.36
N GLU A 195 -18.96 -1.98 -32.21
CA GLU A 195 -19.11 -0.51 -32.06
C GLU A 195 -18.12 0.30 -32.91
N LEU A 196 -16.90 -0.21 -33.14
CA LEU A 196 -15.95 0.39 -34.07
C LEU A 196 -16.34 0.17 -35.54
N GLN A 197 -16.87 -1.02 -35.87
CA GLN A 197 -17.31 -1.32 -37.24
C GLN A 197 -18.47 -0.42 -37.69
N GLN A 198 -19.39 -0.03 -36.81
CA GLN A 198 -20.53 0.81 -37.13
C GLN A 198 -20.13 2.15 -37.77
N PRO A 199 -19.36 3.05 -37.11
CA PRO A 199 -18.95 4.32 -37.69
C PRO A 199 -18.06 4.13 -38.93
N LEU A 200 -17.17 3.13 -38.94
CA LEU A 200 -16.34 2.84 -40.11
C LEU A 200 -17.17 2.42 -41.33
N THR A 201 -18.24 1.62 -41.14
CA THR A 201 -19.17 1.24 -42.20
C THR A 201 -19.97 2.44 -42.68
N ALA A 202 -20.43 3.32 -41.75
CA ALA A 202 -21.15 4.54 -42.10
C ALA A 202 -20.25 5.50 -42.92
N ILE A 203 -18.99 5.70 -42.49
CA ILE A 203 -17.99 6.48 -43.25
C ILE A 203 -17.83 5.90 -44.67
N LEU A 204 -17.69 4.59 -44.82
CA LEU A 204 -17.52 3.94 -46.13
C LEU A 204 -18.77 4.11 -47.01
N CYS A 205 -19.98 3.92 -46.45
CA CYS A 205 -21.22 4.13 -47.20
C CYS A 205 -21.37 5.58 -47.64
N ASN A 206 -21.14 6.54 -46.77
CA ASN A 206 -21.21 7.95 -47.05
C ASN A 206 -20.15 8.39 -48.08
N ALA A 207 -18.93 7.88 -47.99
CA ALA A 207 -17.87 8.13 -48.98
C ALA A 207 -18.26 7.59 -50.37
N ASN A 208 -18.86 6.40 -50.45
CA ASN A 208 -19.37 5.84 -51.71
C ASN A 208 -20.54 6.68 -52.29
N ALA A 209 -21.45 7.17 -51.42
CA ALA A 209 -22.54 8.06 -51.83
C ALA A 209 -22.00 9.37 -52.40
N ALA A 210 -21.01 10.00 -51.72
CA ALA A 210 -20.34 11.20 -52.22
C ALA A 210 -19.67 10.98 -53.59
N GLN A 211 -19.03 9.80 -53.78
CA GLN A 211 -18.44 9.46 -55.08
C GLN A 211 -19.50 9.29 -56.20
N LEU A 212 -20.65 8.74 -55.88
CA LEU A 212 -21.74 8.60 -56.84
C LEU A 212 -22.35 9.96 -57.20
N LEU A 213 -22.58 10.83 -56.22
CA LEU A 213 -23.07 12.19 -56.43
C LEU A 213 -22.12 13.04 -57.27
N SER A 214 -20.82 12.89 -57.06
CA SER A 214 -19.80 13.62 -57.84
C SER A 214 -19.76 13.28 -59.34
N LYS A 215 -20.37 12.16 -59.74
CA LYS A 215 -20.46 11.71 -61.13
C LYS A 215 -21.75 12.17 -61.85
N LYS A 216 -22.70 12.82 -61.16
CA LYS A 216 -23.93 13.34 -61.75
C LYS A 216 -23.67 14.63 -62.52
N ASP A 217 -24.35 14.85 -63.65
CA ASP A 217 -24.23 16.08 -64.45
C ASP A 217 -24.64 17.35 -63.72
N LYS A 218 -25.53 17.25 -62.73
CA LYS A 218 -25.86 18.30 -61.77
C LYS A 218 -25.49 17.84 -60.39
N LEU A 219 -24.45 18.46 -59.85
CA LEU A 219 -23.98 18.21 -58.48
C LEU A 219 -24.90 18.94 -57.48
N ASP A 220 -25.52 18.23 -56.57
CA ASP A 220 -26.18 18.80 -55.39
C ASP A 220 -25.12 19.05 -54.30
N VAL A 221 -24.72 20.32 -54.21
CA VAL A 221 -23.67 20.72 -53.24
C VAL A 221 -24.15 20.63 -51.79
N ALA A 222 -25.46 20.84 -51.53
CA ALA A 222 -26.00 20.76 -50.17
C ALA A 222 -26.00 19.28 -49.69
N GLU A 223 -26.49 18.35 -50.52
CA GLU A 223 -26.48 16.90 -50.23
C GLU A 223 -25.03 16.40 -50.02
N LEU A 224 -24.08 16.87 -50.82
CA LEU A 224 -22.67 16.50 -50.66
C LEU A 224 -22.09 17.04 -49.36
N GLN A 225 -22.44 18.29 -48.94
CA GLN A 225 -22.01 18.85 -47.68
C GLN A 225 -22.54 18.05 -46.48
N ASP A 226 -23.82 17.66 -46.52
CA ASP A 226 -24.42 16.87 -45.44
C ASP A 226 -23.69 15.52 -45.28
N ILE A 227 -23.44 14.81 -46.40
CA ILE A 227 -22.69 13.55 -46.38
C ILE A 227 -21.29 13.70 -45.81
N LEU A 228 -20.56 14.76 -46.20
CA LEU A 228 -19.23 15.01 -45.65
C LEU A 228 -19.26 15.35 -44.16
N GLN A 229 -20.31 16.03 -43.70
CA GLN A 229 -20.50 16.34 -42.29
C GLN A 229 -20.78 15.09 -41.45
N GLU A 230 -21.56 14.13 -41.99
CA GLU A 230 -21.77 12.82 -41.36
C GLU A 230 -20.47 12.04 -41.27
N ILE A 231 -19.64 12.00 -42.35
CA ILE A 231 -18.31 11.34 -42.30
C ILE A 231 -17.44 11.91 -41.17
N VAL A 232 -17.36 13.23 -41.06
CA VAL A 232 -16.57 13.89 -40.00
C VAL A 232 -17.12 13.58 -38.60
N SER A 233 -18.44 13.48 -38.47
CA SER A 233 -19.08 13.09 -37.21
C SER A 233 -18.75 11.66 -36.81
N ASP A 234 -18.83 10.72 -37.76
CA ASP A 234 -18.53 9.31 -37.51
C ASP A 234 -17.05 9.04 -37.23
N ASP A 235 -16.14 9.76 -37.90
CA ASP A 235 -14.69 9.71 -37.63
C ASP A 235 -14.38 10.17 -36.18
N LYS A 236 -14.98 11.29 -35.76
CA LYS A 236 -14.85 11.77 -34.37
C LYS A 236 -15.37 10.75 -33.37
N ASN A 237 -16.48 10.10 -33.66
CA ASN A 237 -17.07 9.06 -32.80
C ASN A 237 -16.13 7.85 -32.70
N ALA A 238 -15.59 7.35 -33.81
CA ALA A 238 -14.58 6.28 -33.82
C ALA A 238 -13.33 6.66 -33.02
N GLY A 239 -12.83 7.89 -33.20
CA GLY A 239 -11.70 8.43 -32.44
C GLY A 239 -11.93 8.44 -30.93
N GLN A 240 -13.13 8.83 -30.47
CA GLN A 240 -13.51 8.81 -29.05
C GLN A 240 -13.53 7.38 -28.49
N ILE A 241 -14.06 6.40 -29.22
CA ILE A 241 -14.04 4.99 -28.80
C ILE A 241 -12.61 4.50 -28.60
N ILE A 242 -11.71 4.78 -29.56
CA ILE A 242 -10.29 4.43 -29.50
C ILE A 242 -9.60 5.11 -28.30
N GLN A 243 -9.86 6.38 -28.04
CA GLN A 243 -9.28 7.10 -26.90
C GLN A 243 -9.72 6.51 -25.56
N ARG A 244 -11.01 6.15 -25.40
CA ARG A 244 -11.52 5.49 -24.19
C ARG A 244 -10.87 4.13 -23.96
N LEU A 245 -10.70 3.33 -25.02
CA LEU A 245 -9.98 2.05 -24.95
C LEU A 245 -8.51 2.23 -24.56
N ARG A 246 -7.85 3.21 -25.17
CA ARG A 246 -6.45 3.51 -24.87
C ARG A 246 -6.26 3.96 -23.41
N ALA A 247 -7.16 4.78 -22.88
CA ALA A 247 -7.13 5.21 -21.49
C ALA A 247 -7.21 4.05 -20.50
N LEU A 248 -8.05 3.04 -20.78
CA LEU A 248 -8.16 1.82 -19.96
C LEU A 248 -6.91 0.93 -20.01
N LEU A 249 -6.16 0.94 -21.13
CA LEU A 249 -4.98 0.09 -21.33
C LEU A 249 -3.68 0.70 -20.84
N LEU A 250 -3.57 2.03 -20.84
CA LEU A 250 -2.33 2.70 -20.48
C LEU A 250 -1.95 2.43 -19.02
N ARG A 251 -0.69 2.04 -18.80
CA ARG A 251 -0.03 2.06 -17.50
C ARG A 251 0.32 3.51 -17.17
N GLY A 252 -0.50 4.18 -16.36
CA GLY A 252 -0.16 5.47 -15.77
C GLY A 252 0.13 5.32 -14.28
N GLU A 253 0.94 6.20 -13.72
CA GLU A 253 0.93 6.46 -12.29
C GLU A 253 -0.47 6.97 -11.92
N THR A 254 -0.97 6.58 -10.75
CA THR A 254 -2.29 7.02 -10.26
C THR A 254 -2.33 8.53 -10.20
N GLN A 255 -3.18 9.15 -11.02
CA GLN A 255 -3.30 10.61 -11.11
C GLN A 255 -4.64 11.06 -10.53
N PHE A 256 -4.60 11.55 -9.29
CA PHE A 256 -5.77 12.13 -8.66
C PHE A 256 -6.10 13.49 -9.27
N GLN A 257 -7.35 13.65 -9.73
CA GLN A 257 -7.88 14.90 -10.26
C GLN A 257 -9.33 15.12 -9.79
N HIS A 258 -9.81 16.34 -9.90
CA HIS A 258 -11.22 16.64 -9.66
C HIS A 258 -12.07 16.07 -10.78
N LEU A 259 -13.11 15.33 -10.43
CA LEU A 259 -13.95 14.58 -11.37
C LEU A 259 -15.43 14.87 -11.10
N GLU A 260 -16.15 15.20 -12.15
CA GLU A 260 -17.62 15.14 -12.17
C GLU A 260 -18.05 13.69 -12.39
N ILE A 261 -18.83 13.14 -11.45
CA ILE A 261 -19.25 11.74 -11.52
C ILE A 261 -20.24 11.50 -12.68
N SER A 262 -21.00 12.51 -13.06
CA SER A 262 -21.89 12.48 -14.23
C SER A 262 -21.12 12.17 -15.52
N ASP A 263 -20.00 12.84 -15.75
CA ASP A 263 -19.15 12.65 -16.92
C ASP A 263 -18.48 11.28 -16.91
N LEU A 264 -17.95 10.87 -15.74
CA LEU A 264 -17.36 9.56 -15.55
C LEU A 264 -18.37 8.44 -15.86
N LEU A 265 -19.59 8.57 -15.36
CA LEU A 265 -20.67 7.61 -15.62
C LEU A 265 -21.05 7.56 -17.09
N GLY A 266 -21.13 8.72 -17.76
CA GLY A 266 -21.41 8.82 -19.19
C GLY A 266 -20.40 8.05 -20.04
N ASP A 267 -19.11 8.22 -19.75
CA ASP A 267 -18.03 7.50 -20.44
C ASP A 267 -18.12 5.98 -20.25
N VAL A 268 -18.38 5.53 -19.03
CA VAL A 268 -18.46 4.09 -18.71
C VAL A 268 -19.68 3.45 -19.36
N LEU A 269 -20.82 4.13 -19.34
CA LEU A 269 -22.04 3.64 -20.02
C LEU A 269 -21.82 3.57 -21.53
N ALA A 270 -21.09 4.51 -22.14
CA ALA A 270 -20.74 4.44 -23.53
C ALA A 270 -19.86 3.21 -23.85
N LEU A 271 -18.88 2.89 -23.00
CA LEU A 271 -18.05 1.69 -23.14
C LEU A 271 -18.84 0.38 -22.97
N ALA A 272 -19.79 0.35 -22.06
CA ALA A 272 -20.60 -0.84 -21.79
C ALA A 272 -21.78 -1.01 -22.77
N ARG A 273 -22.11 0.02 -23.55
CA ARG A 273 -23.32 0.09 -24.39
C ARG A 273 -23.51 -1.14 -25.29
N GLY A 274 -22.46 -1.55 -26.00
CA GLY A 274 -22.51 -2.71 -26.90
C GLY A 274 -22.90 -3.99 -26.16
N LYS A 275 -22.26 -4.26 -25.02
CA LYS A 275 -22.51 -5.45 -24.19
C LYS A 275 -23.91 -5.44 -23.57
N LEU A 276 -24.35 -4.28 -23.08
CA LEU A 276 -25.69 -4.12 -22.49
C LEU A 276 -26.79 -4.31 -23.54
N ARG A 277 -26.59 -3.82 -24.79
CA ARG A 277 -27.50 -4.05 -25.91
C ARG A 277 -27.54 -5.52 -26.35
N GLU A 278 -26.38 -6.15 -26.49
CA GLU A 278 -26.29 -7.58 -26.84
C GLU A 278 -27.11 -8.44 -25.87
N ARG A 279 -27.09 -8.09 -24.58
CA ARG A 279 -27.84 -8.79 -23.54
C ARG A 279 -29.27 -8.28 -23.33
N ASN A 280 -29.76 -7.34 -24.13
CA ASN A 280 -31.09 -6.73 -24.03
C ASN A 280 -31.36 -6.14 -22.62
N ILE A 281 -30.42 -5.41 -22.05
CA ILE A 281 -30.52 -4.81 -20.73
C ILE A 281 -31.00 -3.35 -20.86
N GLN A 282 -32.11 -3.04 -20.19
CA GLN A 282 -32.59 -1.65 -20.04
C GLN A 282 -31.84 -0.95 -18.91
N VAL A 283 -31.15 0.13 -19.25
CA VAL A 283 -30.39 0.93 -18.27
C VAL A 283 -31.17 2.17 -17.91
N ASN A 284 -31.35 2.40 -16.61
CA ASN A 284 -31.91 3.62 -16.06
C ASN A 284 -30.84 4.31 -15.18
N THR A 285 -30.66 5.61 -15.36
CA THR A 285 -29.72 6.41 -14.58
C THR A 285 -30.46 7.51 -13.81
N ARG A 286 -30.16 7.63 -12.53
CA ARG A 286 -30.61 8.73 -11.69
C ARG A 286 -29.40 9.39 -11.07
N VAL A 287 -29.16 10.64 -11.42
CA VAL A 287 -28.06 11.44 -10.93
C VAL A 287 -28.66 12.67 -10.27
N ASP A 288 -28.37 12.88 -8.98
CA ASP A 288 -28.82 14.06 -8.27
C ASP A 288 -28.23 15.32 -8.91
N ARG A 289 -28.97 16.42 -8.80
CA ARG A 289 -28.49 17.73 -9.26
C ARG A 289 -27.44 18.27 -8.29
N ASP A 290 -26.53 19.08 -8.81
CA ASP A 290 -25.53 19.80 -8.02
C ASP A 290 -24.63 18.92 -7.14
N LEU A 291 -24.25 17.74 -7.63
CA LEU A 291 -23.29 16.90 -6.97
C LEU A 291 -21.90 17.55 -6.98
N PRO A 292 -21.20 17.57 -5.85
CA PRO A 292 -19.83 18.10 -5.81
C PRO A 292 -18.85 17.19 -6.56
N GLU A 293 -17.77 17.78 -7.07
CA GLU A 293 -16.65 17.03 -7.61
C GLU A 293 -15.98 16.16 -6.54
N VAL A 294 -15.50 15.00 -6.96
CA VAL A 294 -14.70 14.11 -6.13
C VAL A 294 -13.25 14.09 -6.61
N LEU A 295 -12.33 13.89 -5.69
CA LEU A 295 -10.91 13.72 -6.03
C LEU A 295 -10.62 12.25 -6.28
N GLY A 296 -10.18 11.89 -7.48
CA GLY A 296 -9.90 10.50 -7.82
C GLY A 296 -9.14 10.31 -9.14
N ASP A 297 -8.67 9.10 -9.34
CA ASP A 297 -8.11 8.65 -10.62
C ASP A 297 -9.24 8.21 -11.55
N ARG A 298 -9.38 8.91 -12.69
CA ARG A 298 -10.46 8.66 -13.65
C ARG A 298 -10.45 7.22 -14.17
N VAL A 299 -9.28 6.68 -14.49
CA VAL A 299 -9.14 5.33 -15.07
C VAL A 299 -9.48 4.24 -14.04
N GLU A 300 -9.02 4.39 -12.80
CA GLU A 300 -9.33 3.44 -11.73
C GLU A 300 -10.83 3.45 -11.39
N LEU A 301 -11.46 4.62 -11.32
CA LEU A 301 -12.90 4.73 -11.06
C LEU A 301 -13.76 4.25 -12.24
N GLN A 302 -13.32 4.48 -13.49
CA GLN A 302 -13.94 3.88 -14.67
C GLN A 302 -13.89 2.34 -14.60
N GLN A 303 -12.77 1.77 -14.15
CA GLN A 303 -12.62 0.34 -13.96
C GLN A 303 -13.60 -0.21 -12.92
N VAL A 304 -13.77 0.48 -11.78
CA VAL A 304 -14.77 0.09 -10.76
C VAL A 304 -16.17 0.06 -11.34
N LEU A 305 -16.61 1.17 -11.94
CA LEU A 305 -17.95 1.26 -12.52
C LEU A 305 -18.19 0.22 -13.61
N LEU A 306 -17.26 0.06 -14.54
CA LEU A 306 -17.36 -0.91 -15.62
C LEU A 306 -17.47 -2.33 -15.10
N ASN A 307 -16.66 -2.71 -14.10
CA ASN A 307 -16.72 -4.03 -13.48
C ASN A 307 -18.08 -4.26 -12.80
N LEU A 308 -18.63 -3.29 -12.08
CA LEU A 308 -19.95 -3.40 -11.45
C LEU A 308 -21.06 -3.54 -12.48
N LEU A 309 -21.02 -2.78 -13.59
CA LEU A 309 -22.00 -2.86 -14.69
C LEU A 309 -21.95 -4.23 -15.40
N LEU A 310 -20.76 -4.75 -15.68
CA LEU A 310 -20.58 -6.06 -16.29
C LEU A 310 -21.08 -7.18 -15.37
N ASN A 311 -20.73 -7.13 -14.08
CA ASN A 311 -21.21 -8.10 -13.08
C ASN A 311 -22.74 -8.09 -12.96
N ALA A 312 -23.36 -6.91 -12.93
CA ALA A 312 -24.81 -6.75 -12.93
C ALA A 312 -25.45 -7.30 -14.22
N SER A 313 -24.83 -7.03 -15.37
CA SER A 313 -25.24 -7.56 -16.66
C SER A 313 -25.25 -9.10 -16.69
N GLU A 314 -24.23 -9.73 -16.13
CA GLU A 314 -24.09 -11.18 -16.08
C GLU A 314 -25.06 -11.84 -15.12
N SER A 315 -25.33 -11.20 -13.97
CA SER A 315 -26.27 -11.72 -12.97
C SER A 315 -27.69 -11.91 -13.53
N MET A 316 -28.00 -11.19 -14.62
CA MET A 316 -29.31 -11.19 -15.27
C MET A 316 -29.40 -12.11 -16.50
N ASN A 317 -28.36 -12.89 -16.85
CA ASN A 317 -28.37 -13.74 -18.05
C ASN A 317 -29.55 -14.72 -18.08
N ASP A 318 -29.90 -15.27 -16.94
CA ASP A 318 -31.00 -16.25 -16.79
C ASP A 318 -32.41 -15.60 -16.75
N ASN A 319 -32.48 -14.27 -16.70
CA ASN A 319 -33.76 -13.57 -16.67
C ASN A 319 -34.35 -13.43 -18.06
N PRO A 320 -35.68 -13.41 -18.19
CA PRO A 320 -36.33 -12.99 -19.45
C PRO A 320 -35.87 -11.58 -19.84
N ALA A 321 -35.70 -11.31 -21.13
CA ALA A 321 -35.17 -10.02 -21.62
C ALA A 321 -35.99 -8.81 -21.12
N ARG A 322 -37.31 -8.93 -21.01
CA ARG A 322 -38.21 -7.87 -20.49
C ARG A 322 -37.94 -7.50 -19.02
N ASP A 323 -37.30 -8.40 -18.25
CA ASP A 323 -37.05 -8.24 -16.81
C ASP A 323 -35.62 -7.82 -16.52
N ARG A 324 -34.78 -7.67 -17.55
CA ARG A 324 -33.38 -7.26 -17.40
C ARG A 324 -33.29 -5.76 -17.30
N ARG A 325 -33.27 -5.27 -16.04
CA ARG A 325 -33.18 -3.85 -15.73
C ARG A 325 -31.98 -3.58 -14.84
N LEU A 326 -31.18 -2.63 -15.24
CA LEU A 326 -30.04 -2.11 -14.54
C LEU A 326 -30.31 -0.67 -14.17
N GLU A 327 -30.16 -0.33 -12.91
CA GLU A 327 -30.33 1.04 -12.43
C GLU A 327 -29.00 1.53 -11.84
N VAL A 328 -28.59 2.74 -12.20
CA VAL A 328 -27.43 3.42 -11.60
C VAL A 328 -27.91 4.69 -10.93
N VAL A 329 -27.67 4.78 -9.63
CA VAL A 329 -28.05 5.93 -8.81
C VAL A 329 -26.82 6.61 -8.28
N VAL A 330 -26.71 7.92 -8.49
CA VAL A 330 -25.65 8.76 -7.93
C VAL A 330 -26.32 9.84 -7.07
N ALA A 331 -25.99 9.86 -5.78
CA ALA A 331 -26.58 10.75 -4.81
C ALA A 331 -25.55 11.16 -3.74
N LEU A 332 -25.83 12.19 -2.97
CA LEU A 332 -25.11 12.42 -1.72
C LEU A 332 -25.35 11.26 -0.75
N ALA A 333 -24.34 10.85 -0.01
CA ALA A 333 -24.52 9.86 1.04
C ALA A 333 -25.39 10.43 2.18
N ASP A 334 -26.31 9.60 2.68
CA ASP A 334 -27.30 10.01 3.71
C ASP A 334 -26.69 10.14 5.12
N ASP A 335 -25.42 9.75 5.27
CA ASP A 335 -24.66 9.83 6.51
C ASP A 335 -23.83 11.11 6.59
N GLU A 336 -23.30 11.43 7.78
CA GLU A 336 -22.42 12.59 8.01
C GLU A 336 -21.08 12.53 7.23
N SER A 337 -20.89 11.52 6.37
CA SER A 337 -19.60 11.21 5.72
C SER A 337 -19.18 12.21 4.64
N ARG A 338 -20.04 13.18 4.27
CA ARG A 338 -19.77 14.11 3.16
C ARG A 338 -19.15 13.39 1.95
N ALA A 339 -19.86 12.41 1.43
CA ALA A 339 -19.42 11.59 0.32
C ALA A 339 -20.49 11.54 -0.79
N VAL A 340 -20.05 11.30 -2.02
CA VAL A 340 -20.95 10.92 -3.12
C VAL A 340 -21.08 9.40 -3.09
N ARG A 341 -22.32 8.90 -3.07
CA ARG A 341 -22.65 7.48 -3.17
C ARG A 341 -23.06 7.12 -4.57
N ILE A 342 -22.43 6.12 -5.13
CA ILE A 342 -22.79 5.52 -6.40
C ILE A 342 -23.31 4.11 -6.14
N SER A 343 -24.48 3.80 -6.71
CA SER A 343 -25.16 2.51 -6.52
C SER A 343 -25.50 1.90 -7.86
N VAL A 344 -25.12 0.65 -8.07
CA VAL A 344 -25.44 -0.15 -9.27
C VAL A 344 -26.37 -1.27 -8.83
N LEU A 345 -27.61 -1.23 -9.30
CA LEU A 345 -28.69 -2.13 -8.90
C LEU A 345 -29.11 -3.01 -10.07
N ASP A 346 -29.09 -4.32 -9.90
CA ASP A 346 -29.57 -5.29 -10.88
C ASP A 346 -30.87 -5.98 -10.43
N CYS A 347 -31.49 -6.70 -11.35
CA CYS A 347 -32.66 -7.54 -11.10
C CYS A 347 -32.30 -9.03 -11.27
N GLY A 348 -31.04 -9.41 -11.03
CA GLY A 348 -30.53 -10.77 -11.17
C GLY A 348 -30.98 -11.71 -10.06
N LYS A 349 -30.22 -12.77 -9.83
CA LYS A 349 -30.50 -13.77 -8.80
C LYS A 349 -30.20 -13.33 -7.36
N GLY A 350 -29.51 -12.19 -7.19
CA GLY A 350 -29.01 -11.74 -5.89
C GLY A 350 -27.76 -12.49 -5.45
N ILE A 351 -27.39 -12.30 -4.18
CA ILE A 351 -26.19 -12.89 -3.56
C ILE A 351 -26.66 -13.65 -2.30
N ASP A 352 -26.19 -14.88 -2.13
CA ASP A 352 -26.48 -15.64 -0.92
C ASP A 352 -26.00 -14.87 0.33
N ALA A 353 -26.78 -14.85 1.39
CA ALA A 353 -26.49 -14.04 2.59
C ALA A 353 -25.12 -14.33 3.23
N ASP A 354 -24.71 -15.60 3.20
CA ASP A 354 -23.41 -16.07 3.71
C ASP A 354 -22.21 -15.65 2.80
N LYS A 355 -22.49 -15.18 1.59
CA LYS A 355 -21.49 -14.78 0.61
C LYS A 355 -21.34 -13.26 0.46
N LEU A 356 -22.26 -12.45 1.02
CA LEU A 356 -22.28 -10.99 0.86
C LEU A 356 -20.97 -10.30 1.27
N GLU A 357 -20.32 -10.75 2.33
CA GLU A 357 -19.03 -10.21 2.75
C GLU A 357 -17.87 -10.78 1.92
N ARG A 358 -18.00 -12.03 1.50
CA ARG A 358 -16.95 -12.75 0.79
C ARG A 358 -16.85 -12.44 -0.70
N VAL A 359 -17.85 -11.78 -1.29
CA VAL A 359 -17.82 -11.42 -2.73
C VAL A 359 -16.67 -10.47 -3.08
N PHE A 360 -16.06 -9.82 -2.08
CA PHE A 360 -14.91 -8.95 -2.24
C PHE A 360 -13.57 -9.66 -1.98
N ASP A 361 -13.58 -10.94 -1.56
CA ASP A 361 -12.36 -11.71 -1.36
C ASP A 361 -11.69 -12.00 -2.69
N PRO A 362 -10.36 -11.89 -2.79
CA PRO A 362 -9.63 -12.27 -3.99
C PRO A 362 -9.89 -13.76 -4.36
N PHE A 363 -10.07 -14.03 -5.65
CA PHE A 363 -10.34 -15.36 -6.21
C PHE A 363 -11.71 -15.97 -5.83
N PHE A 364 -12.56 -15.22 -5.14
CA PHE A 364 -13.92 -15.66 -4.89
C PHE A 364 -14.77 -15.43 -6.15
N SER A 365 -15.31 -16.50 -6.72
CA SER A 365 -16.19 -16.44 -7.88
C SER A 365 -17.30 -17.49 -7.75
N THR A 366 -18.52 -17.13 -8.09
CA THR A 366 -19.65 -18.06 -8.24
C THR A 366 -19.89 -18.43 -9.72
N LYS A 367 -18.98 -18.04 -10.62
CA LYS A 367 -19.09 -18.19 -12.07
C LYS A 367 -18.08 -19.22 -12.57
N ASP A 368 -18.48 -20.06 -13.52
CA ASP A 368 -17.59 -20.96 -14.23
C ASP A 368 -16.60 -20.16 -15.09
N GLY A 369 -15.30 -20.29 -14.82
CA GLY A 369 -14.22 -19.58 -15.54
C GLY A 369 -13.95 -18.15 -15.11
N GLY A 370 -14.69 -17.59 -14.15
CA GLY A 370 -14.42 -16.27 -13.60
C GLY A 370 -13.21 -16.27 -12.65
N LEU A 371 -12.23 -15.39 -12.88
CA LEU A 371 -11.02 -15.27 -12.03
C LEU A 371 -11.30 -14.80 -10.58
N GLY A 372 -12.50 -14.27 -10.29
CA GLY A 372 -12.85 -13.76 -8.95
C GLY A 372 -12.03 -12.55 -8.49
N LEU A 373 -11.39 -11.82 -9.39
CA LEU A 373 -10.53 -10.68 -9.07
C LEU A 373 -11.21 -9.32 -9.24
N GLY A 374 -12.27 -9.23 -10.03
CA GLY A 374 -12.90 -7.96 -10.39
C GLY A 374 -13.40 -7.17 -9.18
N LEU A 375 -14.21 -7.78 -8.31
CA LEU A 375 -14.76 -7.12 -7.11
C LEU A 375 -13.68 -6.83 -6.07
N ALA A 376 -12.71 -7.71 -5.90
CA ALA A 376 -11.58 -7.50 -4.99
C ALA A 376 -10.73 -6.28 -5.42
N ILE A 377 -10.48 -6.13 -6.72
CA ILE A 377 -9.76 -4.98 -7.27
C ILE A 377 -10.61 -3.71 -7.15
N SER A 378 -11.92 -3.78 -7.44
CA SER A 378 -12.82 -2.64 -7.24
C SER A 378 -12.84 -2.18 -5.78
N HIS A 379 -12.86 -3.12 -4.83
CA HIS A 379 -12.77 -2.82 -3.40
C HIS A 379 -11.45 -2.12 -3.05
N SER A 380 -10.31 -2.65 -3.53
CA SER A 380 -8.99 -2.05 -3.32
C SER A 380 -8.89 -0.62 -3.90
N ILE A 381 -9.46 -0.39 -5.10
CA ILE A 381 -9.48 0.94 -5.72
C ILE A 381 -10.30 1.91 -4.87
N VAL A 382 -11.52 1.53 -4.46
CA VAL A 382 -12.41 2.40 -3.68
C VAL A 382 -11.78 2.75 -2.32
N ILE A 383 -11.15 1.80 -1.64
CA ILE A 383 -10.40 2.04 -0.39
C ILE A 383 -9.23 3.01 -0.62
N ALA A 384 -8.47 2.85 -1.72
CA ALA A 384 -7.36 3.75 -2.07
C ALA A 384 -7.84 5.20 -2.32
N HIS A 385 -9.12 5.37 -2.72
CA HIS A 385 -9.77 6.66 -2.88
C HIS A 385 -10.42 7.18 -1.57
N GLY A 386 -10.22 6.48 -0.44
CA GLY A 386 -10.80 6.85 0.87
C GLY A 386 -12.30 6.57 0.99
N GLY A 387 -12.86 5.78 0.08
CA GLY A 387 -14.25 5.38 0.05
C GLY A 387 -14.51 4.02 0.70
N ARG A 388 -15.76 3.57 0.59
CA ARG A 388 -16.22 2.24 1.02
C ARG A 388 -16.99 1.58 -0.11
N LEU A 389 -16.81 0.28 -0.36
CA LEU A 389 -17.57 -0.54 -1.29
C LEU A 389 -18.29 -1.66 -0.51
N TRP A 390 -19.58 -1.87 -0.77
CA TRP A 390 -20.37 -2.93 -0.15
C TRP A 390 -21.49 -3.41 -1.08
N ALA A 391 -22.08 -4.55 -0.76
CA ALA A 391 -23.19 -5.14 -1.49
C ALA A 391 -24.39 -5.38 -0.56
N THR A 392 -25.59 -5.27 -1.11
CA THR A 392 -26.86 -5.64 -0.46
C THR A 392 -27.75 -6.37 -1.42
N ASN A 393 -28.65 -7.21 -0.93
CA ASN A 393 -29.72 -7.75 -1.75
C ASN A 393 -30.89 -6.77 -1.81
N ARG A 394 -31.54 -6.71 -2.96
CA ARG A 394 -32.77 -5.93 -3.12
C ARG A 394 -33.95 -6.70 -2.51
N PRO A 395 -34.97 -6.01 -1.96
CA PRO A 395 -36.15 -6.65 -1.36
C PRO A 395 -36.90 -7.56 -2.33
N ASP A 396 -37.05 -7.12 -3.59
CA ASP A 396 -37.83 -7.85 -4.57
C ASP A 396 -36.99 -8.95 -5.25
N ARG A 397 -35.90 -8.57 -5.90
CA ARG A 397 -34.97 -9.47 -6.61
C ARG A 397 -33.72 -8.74 -7.04
N GLY A 398 -32.58 -9.42 -6.99
CA GLY A 398 -31.30 -8.92 -7.47
C GLY A 398 -30.42 -8.37 -6.35
N ALA A 399 -29.27 -7.82 -6.73
CA ALA A 399 -28.30 -7.21 -5.84
C ALA A 399 -28.13 -5.72 -6.11
N ALA A 400 -27.59 -5.03 -5.14
CA ALA A 400 -27.14 -3.66 -5.27
C ALA A 400 -25.72 -3.55 -4.74
N PHE A 401 -24.83 -3.05 -5.57
CA PHE A 401 -23.46 -2.70 -5.20
C PHE A 401 -23.37 -1.20 -5.01
N HIS A 402 -22.85 -0.80 -3.88
CA HIS A 402 -22.74 0.61 -3.49
C HIS A 402 -21.29 0.95 -3.21
N PHE A 403 -20.85 2.12 -3.65
CA PHE A 403 -19.59 2.67 -3.18
C PHE A 403 -19.68 4.16 -2.91
N THR A 404 -18.85 4.66 -2.00
CA THR A 404 -18.77 6.06 -1.66
C THR A 404 -17.42 6.63 -2.07
N LEU A 405 -17.40 7.92 -2.40
CA LEU A 405 -16.19 8.69 -2.64
C LEU A 405 -16.24 9.96 -1.80
N PRO A 406 -15.22 10.27 -0.98
CA PRO A 406 -15.25 11.43 -0.10
C PRO A 406 -15.20 12.73 -0.90
N ILE A 407 -15.97 13.71 -0.47
CA ILE A 407 -15.94 15.08 -0.97
C ILE A 407 -14.82 15.80 -0.22
N LYS A 408 -13.71 16.13 -0.88
CA LYS A 408 -12.67 16.97 -0.26
C LYS A 408 -13.06 18.44 -0.40
N ILE A 409 -13.49 19.06 0.69
CA ILE A 409 -13.62 20.51 0.80
C ILE A 409 -12.19 21.08 0.88
N GLY A 410 -11.82 21.92 -0.07
CA GLY A 410 -10.49 22.52 -0.10
C GLY A 410 -10.16 23.27 1.19
N LYS A 411 -9.08 22.91 1.83
CA LYS A 411 -8.11 23.64 2.66
C LYS A 411 -7.49 22.88 3.85
N GLU A 412 -7.87 21.63 4.18
CA GLU A 412 -7.28 21.01 5.40
C GLU A 412 -6.42 19.75 5.17
N SER A 413 -6.11 19.37 3.94
CA SER A 413 -5.41 18.09 3.69
C SER A 413 -3.95 18.21 3.20
N HIS A 414 -3.32 19.38 3.28
CA HIS A 414 -1.90 19.52 2.94
C HIS A 414 -0.94 19.05 4.04
N GLU A 415 -1.41 18.89 5.29
CA GLU A 415 -0.52 18.49 6.38
C GLU A 415 -0.44 16.97 6.63
N ARG A 416 -1.46 16.19 6.25
CA ARG A 416 -1.41 14.73 6.47
C ARG A 416 -0.85 13.91 5.31
N HIS A 417 -0.76 14.48 4.11
CA HIS A 417 -0.15 13.77 2.97
C HIS A 417 1.35 13.98 2.87
N ASN A 418 1.90 14.97 3.59
CA ASN A 418 3.34 15.19 3.66
C ASN A 418 4.07 14.19 4.58
N GLU A 419 3.34 13.48 5.45
CA GLU A 419 3.94 12.40 6.24
C GLU A 419 4.16 11.11 5.43
N TYR A 420 3.44 10.91 4.30
CA TYR A 420 3.65 9.73 3.44
C TYR A 420 4.44 10.01 2.16
N SER A 421 4.57 11.27 1.74
CA SER A 421 5.30 11.62 0.51
C SER A 421 6.80 11.86 0.72
N VAL A 422 7.28 11.87 1.95
CA VAL A 422 8.72 11.92 2.27
C VAL A 422 9.41 10.57 2.02
N TYR A 423 8.64 9.52 1.68
CA TYR A 423 9.15 8.15 1.49
C TYR A 423 9.25 7.69 0.03
N SER A 424 9.03 8.58 -0.96
CA SER A 424 9.21 8.24 -2.38
C SER A 424 10.08 9.29 -3.09
N GLY A 425 11.35 9.27 -2.76
CA GLY A 425 12.43 9.96 -3.44
C GLY A 425 13.66 9.06 -3.47
#